data_a10255fa62af285d643d9ff845dcb43b
#
_entry.id   a10255fa62af285d643d9ff845dcb43b
#
_cell.length_a   1.000
_cell.length_b   1.000
_cell.length_c   1.000
_cell.angle_alpha   90.00
_cell.angle_beta   90.00
_cell.angle_gamma   90.00
#
_symmetry.space_group_name_H-M   'P 1'
#
loop_
_entity.id
_entity.type
_entity.pdbx_description
1 polymer ?
#
loop_
_entity_poly.entity_id
_entity_poly.type
_entity_poly.pdbx_seq_one_letter_code
_entity_poly.pdbx_strand_id
1 'polypeptide(L)'
;MPVSATETLRVFVLNVGQADTALIVTPSGHVAVIDAVNPGKIINLLADLGLAKGEQVDHLILTHPHEDHYSGAARLLNEYDVRDVVLSSFEPYTGTAGYHAIINQIEGKGIPCLFVPSHNTLYLDGALAAAKDRVTVDLVGPSQAIINGLDRLGQLNPNHLSLIARVTFGDFTMVLAADAQMENWQHFDEEGMMRSTHVVKAAHHGSRHGTQAERLERLEAKYVVVSSDPDGRHSLPDLIGAATLFVVGSKQSVACLTRDSGTVEVNAGSNGSYTVLHYGEDAENTVPLGAAKQLSRDSNPTDWAKLVRSRLG
;
A
#
# COMPACT_ATOMS: atom_id res chain seq x y z
N MET A 1 14.95 -1.54 19.58
CA MET A 1 16.09 -1.65 18.63
C MET A 1 15.48 -1.81 17.25
N PRO A 2 16.09 -1.32 16.16
CA PRO A 2 15.55 -1.55 14.82
C PRO A 2 15.44 -3.06 14.54
N VAL A 3 14.57 -3.44 13.61
CA VAL A 3 14.54 -4.80 13.06
C VAL A 3 15.96 -5.18 12.63
N SER A 4 16.34 -6.43 12.77
CA SER A 4 17.69 -6.86 12.37
C SER A 4 18.01 -6.41 10.96
N ALA A 5 19.12 -5.69 10.78
CA ALA A 5 19.58 -5.20 9.49
C ALA A 5 19.73 -6.35 8.49
N THR A 6 19.26 -6.12 7.27
CA THR A 6 19.35 -7.07 6.14
C THR A 6 20.08 -6.39 4.98
N GLU A 7 20.39 -7.13 3.90
CA GLU A 7 20.93 -6.53 2.68
C GLU A 7 19.82 -6.05 1.73
N THR A 8 18.56 -6.32 2.06
CA THR A 8 17.41 -6.08 1.17
C THR A 8 16.35 -5.20 1.82
N LEU A 9 15.72 -4.39 0.99
CA LEU A 9 14.43 -3.79 1.30
C LEU A 9 13.36 -4.89 1.29
N ARG A 10 12.50 -4.92 2.31
CA ARG A 10 11.35 -5.82 2.37
C ARG A 10 10.06 -5.01 2.38
N VAL A 11 9.16 -5.32 1.47
CA VAL A 11 7.83 -4.68 1.44
C VAL A 11 6.77 -5.78 1.49
N PHE A 12 5.90 -5.73 2.49
CA PHE A 12 4.80 -6.66 2.66
C PHE A 12 3.49 -5.97 2.27
N VAL A 13 2.69 -6.60 1.42
CA VAL A 13 1.28 -6.25 1.21
C VAL A 13 0.47 -7.31 1.93
N LEU A 14 -0.16 -6.93 3.04
CA LEU A 14 -0.81 -7.89 3.93
C LEU A 14 -2.16 -8.35 3.36
N ASN A 15 -2.45 -9.63 3.55
CA ASN A 15 -3.81 -10.14 3.36
C ASN A 15 -4.68 -9.74 4.57
N VAL A 16 -5.41 -8.67 4.42
CA VAL A 16 -6.33 -8.12 5.43
C VAL A 16 -7.77 -8.07 4.94
N GLY A 17 -8.09 -8.90 3.93
CA GLY A 17 -9.38 -8.91 3.26
C GLY A 17 -9.48 -7.79 2.23
N GLN A 18 -10.65 -7.18 2.10
CA GLN A 18 -10.87 -6.02 1.25
C GLN A 18 -10.52 -4.75 2.04
N ALA A 19 -9.24 -4.53 2.22
CA ALA A 19 -8.65 -3.44 2.98
C ALA A 19 -7.16 -3.33 2.63
N ASP A 20 -6.49 -2.27 3.02
CA ASP A 20 -5.07 -2.06 2.77
C ASP A 20 -4.24 -2.03 4.05
N THR A 21 -3.11 -2.70 3.97
CA THR A 21 -1.97 -2.54 4.88
C THR A 21 -0.71 -2.96 4.17
N ALA A 22 0.28 -2.09 4.13
CA ALA A 22 1.62 -2.44 3.70
C ALA A 22 2.65 -2.11 4.79
N LEU A 23 3.65 -2.97 4.92
CA LEU A 23 4.77 -2.79 5.82
C LEU A 23 6.05 -2.68 5.00
N ILE A 24 6.84 -1.66 5.26
CA ILE A 24 8.17 -1.44 4.65
C ILE A 24 9.22 -1.61 5.74
N VAL A 25 10.18 -2.49 5.51
CA VAL A 25 11.36 -2.68 6.37
C VAL A 25 12.59 -2.40 5.54
N THR A 26 13.33 -1.36 5.91
CA THR A 26 14.54 -0.99 5.18
C THR A 26 15.72 -1.91 5.52
N PRO A 27 16.78 -1.94 4.71
CA PRO A 27 17.99 -2.69 5.03
C PRO A 27 18.61 -2.32 6.38
N SER A 28 18.48 -1.08 6.80
CA SER A 28 18.96 -0.59 8.10
C SER A 28 18.01 -0.90 9.27
N GLY A 29 16.86 -1.52 9.01
CA GLY A 29 15.89 -1.95 10.03
C GLY A 29 14.88 -0.88 10.42
N HIS A 30 14.78 0.23 9.69
CA HIS A 30 13.69 1.20 9.87
C HIS A 30 12.37 0.65 9.34
N VAL A 31 11.27 1.03 9.98
CA VAL A 31 9.94 0.50 9.70
C VAL A 31 8.98 1.61 9.36
N ALA A 32 8.28 1.48 8.23
CA ALA A 32 7.12 2.29 7.90
C ALA A 32 5.89 1.40 7.66
N VAL A 33 4.73 1.85 8.15
CA VAL A 33 3.43 1.22 7.93
C VAL A 33 2.59 2.14 7.07
N ILE A 34 2.10 1.65 5.94
CA ILE A 34 1.17 2.37 5.06
C ILE A 34 -0.19 1.72 5.19
N ASP A 35 -1.13 2.49 5.67
CA ASP A 35 -2.44 2.07 6.15
C ASP A 35 -2.36 1.00 7.24
N ALA A 36 -3.37 0.92 8.08
CA ALA A 36 -3.32 0.06 9.24
C ALA A 36 -4.69 -0.59 9.48
N VAL A 37 -4.89 -1.72 8.85
CA VAL A 37 -6.05 -2.58 9.08
C VAL A 37 -5.55 -3.92 9.63
N ASN A 38 -6.36 -4.60 10.42
CA ASN A 38 -5.96 -5.80 11.16
C ASN A 38 -4.67 -5.60 11.99
N PRO A 39 -4.73 -4.81 13.06
CA PRO A 39 -3.57 -4.50 13.89
C PRO A 39 -2.98 -5.76 14.55
N GLY A 40 -3.75 -6.83 14.71
CA GLY A 40 -3.25 -8.13 15.21
C GLY A 40 -2.19 -8.70 14.28
N LYS A 41 -2.46 -8.73 12.96
CA LYS A 41 -1.51 -9.23 11.95
C LYS A 41 -0.27 -8.34 11.87
N ILE A 42 -0.44 -7.01 11.90
CA ILE A 42 0.69 -6.06 11.90
C ILE A 42 1.61 -6.33 13.10
N ILE A 43 1.04 -6.37 14.32
CA ILE A 43 1.80 -6.55 15.56
C ILE A 43 2.56 -7.88 15.56
N ASN A 44 1.91 -8.96 15.15
CA ASN A 44 2.55 -10.28 15.10
C ASN A 44 3.66 -10.32 14.04
N LEU A 45 3.43 -9.77 12.85
CA LEU A 45 4.46 -9.70 11.81
C LEU A 45 5.66 -8.85 12.27
N LEU A 46 5.43 -7.70 12.91
CA LEU A 46 6.50 -6.88 13.46
C LEU A 46 7.30 -7.64 14.52
N ALA A 47 6.64 -8.38 15.40
CA ALA A 47 7.30 -9.21 16.41
C ALA A 47 8.13 -10.35 15.76
N ASP A 48 7.62 -11.00 14.73
CA ASP A 48 8.32 -12.04 13.98
C ASP A 48 9.55 -11.48 13.22
N LEU A 49 9.49 -10.20 12.85
CA LEU A 49 10.60 -9.46 12.25
C LEU A 49 11.59 -8.90 13.29
N GLY A 50 11.29 -9.06 14.59
CA GLY A 50 12.15 -8.65 15.68
C GLY A 50 11.86 -7.27 16.27
N LEU A 51 10.74 -6.62 15.92
CA LEU A 51 10.29 -5.36 16.51
C LEU A 51 9.25 -5.64 17.61
N ALA A 52 9.66 -5.49 18.86
CA ALA A 52 8.78 -5.73 20.01
C ALA A 52 7.83 -4.53 20.25
N LYS A 53 6.72 -4.80 20.95
CA LYS A 53 5.82 -3.73 21.41
C LYS A 53 6.57 -2.71 22.26
N GLY A 54 6.23 -1.43 22.09
CA GLY A 54 6.91 -0.32 22.72
C GLY A 54 8.17 0.15 21.99
N GLU A 55 8.64 -0.60 21.00
CA GLU A 55 9.75 -0.15 20.14
C GLU A 55 9.24 0.79 19.05
N GLN A 56 10.17 1.42 18.33
CA GLN A 56 9.84 2.49 17.40
C GLN A 56 9.36 1.96 16.05
N VAL A 57 8.18 2.42 15.59
CA VAL A 57 7.77 2.47 14.19
C VAL A 57 8.10 3.87 13.66
N ASP A 58 8.91 3.97 12.62
CA ASP A 58 9.41 5.26 12.15
C ASP A 58 8.31 6.13 11.54
N HIS A 59 7.47 5.55 10.67
CA HIS A 59 6.39 6.28 10.02
C HIS A 59 5.10 5.45 10.01
N LEU A 60 3.99 6.08 10.39
CA LEU A 60 2.65 5.61 10.09
C LEU A 60 2.03 6.52 9.03
N ILE A 61 1.77 6.00 7.85
CA ILE A 61 1.21 6.74 6.72
C ILE A 61 -0.24 6.30 6.56
N LEU A 62 -1.20 7.20 6.74
CA LEU A 62 -2.61 6.95 6.50
C LEU A 62 -2.99 7.65 5.19
N THR A 63 -3.25 6.87 4.16
CA THR A 63 -3.37 7.35 2.79
C THR A 63 -4.63 8.19 2.57
N HIS A 64 -5.75 7.79 3.17
CA HIS A 64 -7.01 8.52 3.13
C HIS A 64 -7.97 8.04 4.24
N PRO A 65 -9.07 8.79 4.51
CA PRO A 65 -9.88 8.59 5.72
C PRO A 65 -11.01 7.54 5.56
N HIS A 66 -10.79 6.43 4.86
CA HIS A 66 -11.71 5.30 4.86
C HIS A 66 -11.32 4.26 5.91
N GLU A 67 -12.32 3.60 6.50
CA GLU A 67 -12.14 2.68 7.63
C GLU A 67 -11.29 1.45 7.26
N ASP A 68 -11.37 0.99 6.03
CA ASP A 68 -10.56 -0.09 5.46
C ASP A 68 -9.09 0.32 5.15
N HIS A 69 -8.67 1.51 5.63
CA HIS A 69 -7.28 1.98 5.61
C HIS A 69 -6.76 2.38 6.99
N TYR A 70 -7.62 2.78 7.92
CA TYR A 70 -7.15 3.29 9.21
C TYR A 70 -7.65 2.54 10.46
N SER A 71 -8.59 1.60 10.34
CA SER A 71 -9.32 1.04 11.50
C SER A 71 -8.44 0.42 12.59
N GLY A 72 -7.24 -0.02 12.26
CA GLY A 72 -6.26 -0.55 13.21
C GLY A 72 -5.27 0.48 13.75
N ALA A 73 -5.23 1.71 13.21
CA ALA A 73 -4.22 2.70 13.55
C ALA A 73 -4.20 3.07 15.03
N ALA A 74 -5.37 3.23 15.65
CA ALA A 74 -5.47 3.53 17.08
C ALA A 74 -4.76 2.50 17.96
N ARG A 75 -4.86 1.21 17.61
CA ARG A 75 -4.17 0.15 18.35
C ARG A 75 -2.66 0.19 18.10
N LEU A 76 -2.23 0.43 16.85
CA LEU A 76 -0.82 0.54 16.51
C LEU A 76 -0.16 1.69 17.30
N LEU A 77 -0.80 2.87 17.35
CA LEU A 77 -0.38 4.02 18.13
C LEU A 77 -0.30 3.75 19.64
N ASN A 78 -1.01 2.76 20.17
CA ASN A 78 -0.92 2.38 21.58
C ASN A 78 0.15 1.32 21.85
N GLU A 79 0.44 0.46 20.88
CA GLU A 79 1.35 -0.67 21.07
C GLU A 79 2.80 -0.33 20.71
N TYR A 80 3.05 0.74 19.92
CA TYR A 80 4.37 1.15 19.43
C TYR A 80 4.65 2.63 19.70
N ASP A 81 5.93 2.97 19.78
CA ASP A 81 6.42 4.35 19.75
C ASP A 81 6.46 4.81 18.27
N VAL A 82 5.39 5.45 17.80
CA VAL A 82 5.32 5.97 16.44
C VAL A 82 6.00 7.31 16.38
N ARG A 83 7.12 7.42 15.62
CA ARG A 83 7.93 8.63 15.53
C ARG A 83 7.18 9.78 14.88
N ASP A 84 6.50 9.54 13.78
CA ASP A 84 5.65 10.51 13.11
C ASP A 84 4.51 9.84 12.34
N VAL A 85 3.46 10.62 12.09
CA VAL A 85 2.32 10.21 11.28
C VAL A 85 2.22 11.08 10.04
N VAL A 86 1.99 10.47 8.88
CA VAL A 86 1.82 11.17 7.61
C VAL A 86 0.39 11.00 7.14
N LEU A 87 -0.23 12.12 6.78
CA LEU A 87 -1.64 12.19 6.38
C LEU A 87 -1.79 12.94 5.06
N SER A 88 -2.86 12.67 4.34
CA SER A 88 -3.33 13.57 3.30
C SER A 88 -3.66 14.95 3.90
N SER A 89 -3.34 16.04 3.19
CA SER A 89 -3.50 17.40 3.70
C SER A 89 -4.96 17.89 3.72
N PHE A 90 -5.91 17.05 3.31
CA PHE A 90 -7.32 17.42 3.24
C PHE A 90 -8.11 16.70 4.31
N GLU A 91 -8.87 17.48 5.10
CA GLU A 91 -9.80 16.90 6.03
C GLU A 91 -10.95 16.20 5.31
N PRO A 92 -11.42 15.07 5.84
CA PRO A 92 -12.56 14.37 5.27
C PRO A 92 -13.85 15.20 5.44
N TYR A 93 -14.60 15.33 4.38
CA TYR A 93 -15.83 16.13 4.34
C TYR A 93 -16.99 15.51 5.11
N THR A 94 -17.03 14.21 5.33
CA THR A 94 -18.15 13.54 5.99
C THR A 94 -17.76 12.23 6.68
N GLY A 95 -18.45 11.93 7.77
CA GLY A 95 -18.67 10.57 8.27
C GLY A 95 -17.52 9.89 8.99
N THR A 96 -16.44 10.58 9.30
CA THR A 96 -15.21 9.97 9.79
C THR A 96 -14.96 10.24 11.27
N ALA A 97 -15.97 10.07 12.12
CA ALA A 97 -15.77 10.16 13.57
C ALA A 97 -14.61 9.28 14.06
N GLY A 98 -14.45 8.08 13.47
CA GLY A 98 -13.33 7.20 13.76
C GLY A 98 -11.97 7.78 13.33
N TYR A 99 -11.91 8.43 12.17
CA TYR A 99 -10.68 9.09 11.71
C TYR A 99 -10.31 10.29 12.60
N HIS A 100 -11.28 11.12 12.95
CA HIS A 100 -11.08 12.23 13.90
C HIS A 100 -10.61 11.74 15.27
N ALA A 101 -11.11 10.60 15.75
CA ALA A 101 -10.64 10.00 17.00
C ALA A 101 -9.15 9.63 16.94
N ILE A 102 -8.67 9.15 15.76
CA ILE A 102 -7.25 8.86 15.53
C ILE A 102 -6.43 10.15 15.51
N ILE A 103 -6.90 11.22 14.82
CA ILE A 103 -6.22 12.52 14.82
C ILE A 103 -6.10 13.06 16.26
N ASN A 104 -7.19 13.04 17.04
CA ASN A 104 -7.18 13.45 18.45
C ASN A 104 -6.20 12.60 19.28
N GLN A 105 -6.08 11.31 18.99
CA GLN A 105 -5.11 10.45 19.69
C GLN A 105 -3.65 10.81 19.33
N ILE A 106 -3.36 11.10 18.06
CA ILE A 106 -2.05 11.55 17.59
C ILE A 106 -1.67 12.85 18.30
N GLU A 107 -2.57 13.84 18.29
CA GLU A 107 -2.39 15.13 18.97
C GLU A 107 -2.22 14.97 20.48
N GLY A 108 -3.08 14.16 21.11
CA GLY A 108 -3.04 13.90 22.57
C GLY A 108 -1.75 13.20 23.02
N LYS A 109 -1.11 12.44 22.13
CA LYS A 109 0.21 11.82 22.35
C LYS A 109 1.38 12.75 21.99
N GLY A 110 1.13 13.88 21.36
CA GLY A 110 2.15 14.80 20.87
C GLY A 110 3.02 14.23 19.74
N ILE A 111 2.46 13.29 18.96
CA ILE A 111 3.16 12.68 17.82
C ILE A 111 3.21 13.69 16.67
N PRO A 112 4.39 13.99 16.10
CA PRO A 112 4.51 14.86 14.95
C PRO A 112 3.64 14.37 13.77
N CYS A 113 2.91 15.30 13.16
CA CYS A 113 2.04 15.01 12.04
C CYS A 113 2.50 15.77 10.79
N LEU A 114 2.80 15.05 9.72
CA LEU A 114 3.16 15.60 8.42
C LEU A 114 1.96 15.52 7.49
N PHE A 115 1.53 16.66 6.96
CA PHE A 115 0.50 16.72 5.93
C PHE A 115 1.13 16.85 4.55
N VAL A 116 0.65 16.05 3.60
CA VAL A 116 1.15 16.03 2.21
C VAL A 116 0.21 16.83 1.30
N PRO A 117 0.51 18.10 0.98
CA PRO A 117 -0.40 18.95 0.19
C PRO A 117 -0.42 18.63 -1.31
N SER A 118 0.59 17.99 -1.84
CA SER A 118 0.72 17.59 -3.24
C SER A 118 1.75 16.47 -3.36
N HIS A 119 3.01 16.76 -3.07
CA HIS A 119 4.12 15.82 -3.12
C HIS A 119 5.05 16.00 -1.92
N ASN A 120 5.52 14.89 -1.36
CA ASN A 120 6.55 14.86 -0.34
C ASN A 120 7.39 13.59 -0.46
N THR A 121 8.68 13.69 -0.15
CA THR A 121 9.60 12.55 -0.12
C THR A 121 10.03 12.25 1.30
N LEU A 122 9.75 11.04 1.79
CA LEU A 122 10.27 10.51 3.03
C LEU A 122 11.58 9.75 2.77
N TYR A 123 12.56 9.97 3.62
CA TYR A 123 13.85 9.26 3.61
C TYR A 123 13.87 8.29 4.78
N LEU A 124 13.52 7.01 4.55
CA LEU A 124 13.32 6.04 5.63
C LEU A 124 14.62 5.72 6.38
N ASP A 125 15.76 5.68 5.69
CA ASP A 125 17.08 5.43 6.28
C ASP A 125 17.79 6.72 6.76
N GLY A 126 17.06 7.84 6.82
CA GLY A 126 17.61 9.15 7.09
C GLY A 126 18.40 9.75 5.90
N ALA A 127 18.63 11.06 5.94
CA ALA A 127 19.28 11.79 4.84
C ALA A 127 20.77 11.47 4.66
N LEU A 128 21.40 10.79 5.61
CA LEU A 128 22.84 10.52 5.64
C LEU A 128 23.23 9.23 4.90
N ALA A 129 22.29 8.34 4.56
CA ALA A 129 22.58 7.16 3.77
C ALA A 129 23.08 7.52 2.37
N ALA A 130 24.00 6.76 1.79
CA ALA A 130 24.42 6.96 0.42
C ALA A 130 23.22 6.86 -0.53
N ALA A 131 23.16 7.69 -1.57
CA ALA A 131 21.98 7.81 -2.44
C ALA A 131 21.52 6.45 -3.01
N LYS A 132 22.47 5.57 -3.36
CA LYS A 132 22.17 4.23 -3.91
C LYS A 132 21.65 3.23 -2.87
N ASP A 133 21.90 3.48 -1.59
CA ASP A 133 21.55 2.57 -0.48
C ASP A 133 20.36 3.16 0.34
N ARG A 134 19.79 4.25 -0.13
CA ARG A 134 18.70 4.96 0.54
C ARG A 134 17.35 4.43 0.06
N VAL A 135 16.48 4.13 1.02
CA VAL A 135 15.07 3.88 0.74
C VAL A 135 14.30 5.19 0.83
N THR A 136 13.61 5.55 -0.24
CA THR A 136 12.72 6.72 -0.27
C THR A 136 11.28 6.30 -0.55
N VAL A 137 10.35 7.07 -0.01
CA VAL A 137 8.93 6.98 -0.33
C VAL A 137 8.45 8.34 -0.79
N ASP A 138 8.24 8.47 -2.10
CA ASP A 138 7.58 9.64 -2.67
C ASP A 138 6.07 9.48 -2.48
N LEU A 139 5.46 10.39 -1.74
CA LEU A 139 4.02 10.44 -1.49
C LEU A 139 3.42 11.54 -2.36
N VAL A 140 2.52 11.16 -3.24
CA VAL A 140 1.77 12.11 -4.08
C VAL A 140 0.32 12.09 -3.65
N GLY A 141 -0.12 13.22 -3.11
CA GLY A 141 -1.51 13.47 -2.72
C GLY A 141 -2.26 14.24 -3.82
N PRO A 142 -3.54 14.50 -3.61
CA PRO A 142 -4.32 15.32 -4.53
C PRO A 142 -3.86 16.77 -4.48
N SER A 143 -3.81 17.46 -5.63
CA SER A 143 -3.57 18.90 -5.63
C SER A 143 -4.81 19.66 -5.16
N GLN A 144 -4.60 20.88 -4.61
CA GLN A 144 -5.71 21.75 -4.21
C GLN A 144 -6.64 22.07 -5.39
N ALA A 145 -6.10 22.15 -6.61
CA ALA A 145 -6.91 22.40 -7.80
C ALA A 145 -7.88 21.26 -8.10
N ILE A 146 -7.43 20.01 -7.96
CA ILE A 146 -8.26 18.80 -8.13
C ILE A 146 -9.36 18.80 -7.08
N ILE A 147 -9.03 18.97 -5.81
CA ILE A 147 -10.00 18.97 -4.71
C ILE A 147 -11.06 20.07 -4.92
N ASN A 148 -10.63 21.29 -5.19
CA ASN A 148 -11.57 22.42 -5.43
C ASN A 148 -12.44 22.20 -6.69
N GLY A 149 -11.90 21.52 -7.71
CA GLY A 149 -12.63 21.18 -8.92
C GLY A 149 -13.73 20.17 -8.64
N LEU A 150 -13.39 19.08 -7.98
CA LEU A 150 -14.32 18.01 -7.64
C LEU A 150 -15.39 18.46 -6.64
N ASP A 151 -15.02 19.27 -5.65
CA ASP A 151 -15.94 19.83 -4.67
C ASP A 151 -17.02 20.71 -5.33
N ARG A 152 -16.58 21.63 -6.21
CA ARG A 152 -17.52 22.47 -6.99
C ARG A 152 -18.49 21.67 -7.85
N LEU A 153 -18.10 20.50 -8.30
CA LEU A 153 -18.92 19.59 -9.10
C LEU A 153 -19.78 18.66 -8.23
N GLY A 154 -19.62 18.67 -6.90
CA GLY A 154 -20.27 17.73 -5.98
C GLY A 154 -19.81 16.28 -6.20
N GLN A 155 -18.60 16.07 -6.72
CA GLN A 155 -18.03 14.77 -7.06
C GLN A 155 -16.91 14.34 -6.11
N LEU A 156 -16.50 15.24 -5.21
CA LEU A 156 -15.45 14.92 -4.23
C LEU A 156 -15.93 13.80 -3.30
N ASN A 157 -15.09 12.78 -3.17
CA ASN A 157 -15.26 11.69 -2.20
C ASN A 157 -13.91 11.38 -1.53
N PRO A 158 -13.90 10.64 -0.40
CA PRO A 158 -12.68 10.38 0.36
C PRO A 158 -11.58 9.67 -0.42
N ASN A 159 -11.88 8.85 -1.43
CA ASN A 159 -10.85 8.19 -2.25
C ASN A 159 -9.99 9.19 -3.04
N HIS A 160 -10.56 10.35 -3.40
CA HIS A 160 -9.78 11.42 -4.05
C HIS A 160 -8.70 12.02 -3.13
N LEU A 161 -8.76 11.74 -1.82
CA LEU A 161 -7.74 12.16 -0.86
C LEU A 161 -6.56 11.19 -0.78
N SER A 162 -6.60 10.06 -1.50
CA SER A 162 -5.57 9.02 -1.44
C SER A 162 -4.18 9.53 -1.76
N LEU A 163 -3.22 9.16 -0.91
CA LEU A 163 -1.79 9.30 -1.18
C LEU A 163 -1.33 8.08 -2.00
N ILE A 164 -0.75 8.31 -3.16
CA ILE A 164 -0.02 7.27 -3.91
C ILE A 164 1.41 7.30 -3.42
N ALA A 165 1.93 6.15 -2.99
CA ALA A 165 3.31 6.00 -2.54
C ALA A 165 4.17 5.32 -3.61
N ARG A 166 5.29 5.94 -4.00
CA ARG A 166 6.33 5.30 -4.82
C ARG A 166 7.54 5.03 -3.94
N VAL A 167 7.79 3.75 -3.65
CA VAL A 167 8.96 3.26 -2.92
C VAL A 167 10.11 3.10 -3.90
N THR A 168 11.28 3.64 -3.55
CA THR A 168 12.49 3.53 -4.37
C THR A 168 13.65 3.05 -3.50
N PHE A 169 14.41 2.07 -4.00
CA PHE A 169 15.67 1.61 -3.40
C PHE A 169 16.69 1.34 -4.52
N GLY A 170 17.58 2.30 -4.75
CA GLY A 170 18.47 2.26 -5.92
C GLY A 170 17.68 2.15 -7.22
N ASP A 171 17.90 1.06 -7.98
CA ASP A 171 17.22 0.80 -9.24
C ASP A 171 15.84 0.12 -9.05
N PHE A 172 15.54 -0.37 -7.84
CA PHE A 172 14.23 -0.98 -7.55
C PHE A 172 13.17 0.08 -7.27
N THR A 173 11.96 -0.15 -7.81
CA THR A 173 10.79 0.70 -7.54
C THR A 173 9.51 -0.11 -7.38
N MET A 174 8.63 0.33 -6.47
CA MET A 174 7.30 -0.21 -6.25
C MET A 174 6.30 0.93 -6.06
N VAL A 175 5.08 0.78 -6.59
CA VAL A 175 3.99 1.74 -6.38
C VAL A 175 2.90 1.09 -5.51
N LEU A 176 2.51 1.77 -4.44
CA LEU A 176 1.39 1.44 -3.57
C LEU A 176 0.32 2.51 -3.78
N ALA A 177 -0.77 2.14 -4.47
CA ALA A 177 -1.68 3.12 -5.06
C ALA A 177 -2.89 3.47 -4.17
N ALA A 178 -2.96 2.93 -2.94
CA ALA A 178 -4.10 3.14 -2.04
C ALA A 178 -5.44 2.94 -2.78
N ASP A 179 -6.39 3.87 -2.61
CA ASP A 179 -7.66 3.90 -3.33
C ASP A 179 -7.72 4.99 -4.41
N ALA A 180 -6.56 5.33 -4.96
CA ALA A 180 -6.43 6.34 -6.00
C ALA A 180 -7.44 6.16 -7.12
N GLN A 181 -8.09 7.25 -7.51
CA GLN A 181 -8.98 7.34 -8.65
C GLN A 181 -8.28 8.00 -9.84
N MET A 182 -9.00 8.26 -10.91
CA MET A 182 -8.43 8.79 -12.15
C MET A 182 -7.66 10.09 -11.94
N GLU A 183 -8.20 10.99 -11.14
CA GLU A 183 -7.64 12.30 -10.86
C GLU A 183 -6.35 12.23 -10.06
N ASN A 184 -6.24 11.26 -9.12
CA ASN A 184 -5.01 11.00 -8.38
C ASN A 184 -3.91 10.49 -9.32
N TRP A 185 -4.24 9.56 -10.22
CA TRP A 185 -3.30 9.06 -11.22
C TRP A 185 -2.84 10.15 -12.19
N GLN A 186 -3.75 11.04 -12.61
CA GLN A 186 -3.38 12.17 -13.44
C GLN A 186 -2.37 13.06 -12.73
N HIS A 187 -2.60 13.40 -11.47
CA HIS A 187 -1.67 14.21 -10.69
C HIS A 187 -0.34 13.50 -10.44
N PHE A 188 -0.37 12.20 -10.18
CA PHE A 188 0.84 11.36 -10.07
C PHE A 188 1.69 11.41 -11.35
N ASP A 189 1.05 11.49 -12.52
CA ASP A 189 1.71 11.68 -13.81
C ASP A 189 2.29 13.09 -13.95
N GLU A 190 1.53 14.12 -13.57
CA GLU A 190 1.96 15.53 -13.59
C GLU A 190 3.20 15.77 -12.71
N GLU A 191 3.30 15.07 -11.57
CA GLU A 191 4.48 15.05 -10.70
C GLU A 191 5.64 14.20 -11.26
N GLY A 192 5.51 13.65 -12.47
CA GLY A 192 6.55 12.85 -13.13
C GLY A 192 6.77 11.47 -12.51
N MET A 193 5.82 10.97 -11.72
CA MET A 193 5.93 9.69 -11.01
C MET A 193 5.41 8.50 -11.82
N MET A 194 4.69 8.72 -12.93
CA MET A 194 4.18 7.69 -13.83
C MET A 194 5.29 7.14 -14.73
N ARG A 195 6.21 6.40 -14.12
CA ARG A 195 7.37 5.77 -14.77
C ARG A 195 7.34 4.28 -14.52
N SER A 196 8.05 3.49 -15.35
CA SER A 196 8.15 2.04 -15.16
C SER A 196 8.53 1.68 -13.72
N THR A 197 7.93 0.61 -13.23
CA THR A 197 8.11 0.11 -11.87
C THR A 197 8.15 -1.43 -11.88
N HIS A 198 8.70 -2.05 -10.85
CA HIS A 198 8.83 -3.50 -10.78
C HIS A 198 7.53 -4.15 -10.29
N VAL A 199 6.93 -3.53 -9.27
CA VAL A 199 5.72 -4.04 -8.60
C VAL A 199 4.71 -2.91 -8.41
N VAL A 200 3.43 -3.20 -8.59
CA VAL A 200 2.31 -2.29 -8.26
C VAL A 200 1.35 -3.00 -7.31
N LYS A 201 0.99 -2.36 -6.21
CA LYS A 201 -0.27 -2.65 -5.51
C LYS A 201 -1.37 -1.89 -6.23
N ALA A 202 -2.32 -2.60 -6.80
CA ALA A 202 -3.41 -2.02 -7.59
C ALA A 202 -4.27 -1.07 -6.75
N ALA A 203 -4.75 -0.02 -7.39
CA ALA A 203 -5.58 0.98 -6.72
C ALA A 203 -6.98 0.44 -6.42
N HIS A 204 -7.54 0.89 -5.31
CA HIS A 204 -8.95 0.73 -4.92
C HIS A 204 -9.41 -0.73 -5.04
N HIS A 205 -8.63 -1.65 -4.48
CA HIS A 205 -8.90 -3.08 -4.41
C HIS A 205 -9.24 -3.72 -5.77
N GLY A 206 -8.70 -3.15 -6.86
CA GLY A 206 -9.01 -3.60 -8.22
C GLY A 206 -10.32 -3.05 -8.79
N SER A 207 -10.90 -2.00 -8.20
CA SER A 207 -12.07 -1.30 -8.76
C SER A 207 -11.74 -0.66 -10.10
N ARG A 208 -12.72 -0.66 -11.03
CA ARG A 208 -12.65 0.05 -12.32
C ARG A 208 -12.31 1.54 -12.20
N HIS A 209 -12.63 2.16 -11.07
CA HIS A 209 -12.39 3.59 -10.84
C HIS A 209 -10.90 3.92 -10.58
N GLY A 210 -10.13 2.97 -10.07
CA GLY A 210 -8.70 3.14 -9.78
C GLY A 210 -7.78 2.25 -10.63
N THR A 211 -8.23 1.05 -10.98
CA THR A 211 -7.45 0.03 -11.70
C THR A 211 -7.77 0.07 -13.19
N GLN A 212 -6.98 0.82 -13.95
CA GLN A 212 -7.14 1.03 -15.38
C GLN A 212 -6.00 0.41 -16.17
N ALA A 213 -6.31 -0.22 -17.30
CA ALA A 213 -5.32 -0.89 -18.15
C ALA A 213 -4.21 0.07 -18.61
N GLU A 214 -4.57 1.27 -19.08
CA GLU A 214 -3.63 2.28 -19.53
C GLU A 214 -2.60 2.65 -18.45
N ARG A 215 -3.03 2.79 -17.19
CA ARG A 215 -2.15 3.14 -16.07
C ARG A 215 -1.19 1.99 -15.74
N LEU A 216 -1.71 0.77 -15.68
CA LEU A 216 -0.89 -0.42 -15.44
C LEU A 216 0.09 -0.68 -16.59
N GLU A 217 -0.32 -0.46 -17.84
CA GLU A 217 0.56 -0.58 -19.01
C GLU A 217 1.70 0.46 -18.99
N ARG A 218 1.41 1.71 -18.63
CA ARG A 218 2.44 2.78 -18.50
C ARG A 218 3.42 2.53 -17.36
N LEU A 219 2.99 1.89 -16.28
CA LEU A 219 3.86 1.50 -15.18
C LEU A 219 4.71 0.26 -15.51
N GLU A 220 4.40 -0.48 -16.56
CA GLU A 220 5.16 -1.65 -17.05
C GLU A 220 5.49 -2.69 -15.96
N ALA A 221 4.68 -2.73 -14.90
CA ALA A 221 4.94 -3.58 -13.74
C ALA A 221 4.99 -5.07 -14.10
N LYS A 222 5.96 -5.81 -13.55
CA LYS A 222 6.01 -7.27 -13.70
C LYS A 222 5.07 -7.99 -12.75
N TYR A 223 4.76 -7.36 -11.62
CA TYR A 223 3.83 -7.91 -10.63
C TYR A 223 2.77 -6.87 -10.27
N VAL A 224 1.52 -7.32 -10.19
CA VAL A 224 0.38 -6.52 -9.74
C VAL A 224 -0.27 -7.24 -8.57
N VAL A 225 -0.18 -6.66 -7.38
CA VAL A 225 -0.79 -7.20 -6.15
C VAL A 225 -2.10 -6.49 -5.90
N VAL A 226 -3.15 -7.21 -5.63
CA VAL A 226 -4.48 -6.66 -5.37
C VAL A 226 -4.92 -7.07 -3.97
N SER A 227 -4.96 -6.11 -3.06
CA SER A 227 -5.52 -6.29 -1.71
C SER A 227 -7.03 -6.36 -1.82
N SER A 228 -7.59 -7.55 -1.88
CA SER A 228 -9.02 -7.71 -2.07
C SER A 228 -9.53 -9.06 -1.61
N ASP A 229 -10.79 -9.05 -1.21
CA ASP A 229 -11.62 -10.23 -1.02
C ASP A 229 -12.84 -10.13 -1.95
N PRO A 230 -12.85 -10.86 -3.09
CA PRO A 230 -13.96 -10.84 -4.05
C PRO A 230 -15.32 -11.25 -3.47
N ASP A 231 -15.33 -11.98 -2.37
CA ASP A 231 -16.55 -12.41 -1.65
C ASP A 231 -16.91 -11.42 -0.53
N GLY A 232 -16.09 -10.37 -0.33
CA GLY A 232 -16.28 -9.34 0.67
C GLY A 232 -17.40 -8.34 0.33
N ARG A 233 -17.61 -7.39 1.24
CA ARG A 233 -18.75 -6.44 1.24
C ARG A 233 -18.98 -5.70 -0.07
N HIS A 234 -17.92 -5.32 -0.78
CA HIS A 234 -18.00 -4.53 -2.01
C HIS A 234 -17.74 -5.36 -3.27
N SER A 235 -17.50 -6.66 -3.11
CA SER A 235 -17.26 -7.61 -4.22
C SER A 235 -16.22 -7.12 -5.23
N LEU A 236 -15.13 -6.50 -4.75
CA LEU A 236 -14.02 -6.06 -5.60
C LEU A 236 -13.00 -7.21 -5.79
N PRO A 237 -12.30 -7.26 -6.93
CA PRO A 237 -12.46 -6.41 -8.11
C PRO A 237 -13.85 -6.54 -8.75
N ASP A 238 -14.39 -5.42 -9.26
CA ASP A 238 -15.58 -5.48 -10.10
C ASP A 238 -15.28 -6.13 -11.46
N LEU A 239 -16.30 -6.35 -12.28
CA LEU A 239 -16.13 -7.02 -13.59
C LEU A 239 -15.08 -6.35 -14.48
N ILE A 240 -15.09 -5.02 -14.56
CA ILE A 240 -14.16 -4.27 -15.43
C ILE A 240 -12.74 -4.34 -14.85
N GLY A 241 -12.60 -4.15 -13.54
CA GLY A 241 -11.32 -4.29 -12.85
C GLY A 241 -10.74 -5.71 -12.98
N ALA A 242 -11.56 -6.73 -12.74
CA ALA A 242 -11.15 -8.13 -12.90
C ALA A 242 -10.73 -8.46 -14.35
N ALA A 243 -11.48 -7.98 -15.34
CA ALA A 243 -11.13 -8.16 -16.76
C ALA A 243 -9.82 -7.43 -17.12
N THR A 244 -9.62 -6.22 -16.61
CA THR A 244 -8.36 -5.47 -16.76
C THR A 244 -7.18 -6.26 -16.20
N LEU A 245 -7.28 -6.75 -14.98
CA LEU A 245 -6.23 -7.51 -14.30
C LEU A 245 -5.97 -8.87 -14.99
N PHE A 246 -7.00 -9.52 -15.50
CA PHE A 246 -6.86 -10.73 -16.32
C PHE A 246 -6.06 -10.44 -17.60
N VAL A 247 -6.39 -9.37 -18.32
CA VAL A 247 -5.68 -8.99 -19.55
C VAL A 247 -4.23 -8.63 -19.28
N VAL A 248 -3.98 -7.80 -18.26
CA VAL A 248 -2.63 -7.40 -17.85
C VAL A 248 -1.81 -8.63 -17.43
N GLY A 249 -2.40 -9.51 -16.63
CA GLY A 249 -1.77 -10.75 -16.16
C GLY A 249 -1.48 -11.74 -17.31
N SER A 250 -2.29 -11.75 -18.37
CA SER A 250 -2.06 -12.63 -19.52
C SER A 250 -0.95 -12.14 -20.46
N LYS A 251 -0.72 -10.82 -20.53
CA LYS A 251 0.26 -10.21 -21.45
C LYS A 251 1.70 -10.32 -20.93
N GLN A 252 2.01 -9.66 -19.82
CA GLN A 252 3.41 -9.49 -19.38
C GLN A 252 3.64 -9.47 -17.88
N SER A 253 2.57 -9.38 -17.09
CA SER A 253 2.64 -9.26 -15.63
C SER A 253 2.17 -10.55 -14.94
N VAL A 254 2.43 -10.67 -13.65
CA VAL A 254 1.79 -11.63 -12.75
C VAL A 254 0.86 -10.83 -11.86
N ALA A 255 -0.46 -10.98 -12.02
CA ALA A 255 -1.44 -10.33 -11.17
C ALA A 255 -2.00 -11.35 -10.16
N CYS A 256 -2.02 -11.01 -8.86
CA CYS A 256 -2.55 -11.89 -7.82
C CYS A 256 -3.44 -11.14 -6.83
N LEU A 257 -4.41 -11.85 -6.25
CA LEU A 257 -5.23 -11.38 -5.13
C LEU A 257 -4.60 -11.83 -3.81
N THR A 258 -4.56 -10.95 -2.81
CA THR A 258 -4.07 -11.32 -1.48
C THR A 258 -4.94 -12.39 -0.81
N ARG A 259 -6.23 -12.44 -1.10
CA ARG A 259 -7.10 -13.54 -0.64
C ARG A 259 -6.57 -14.92 -1.07
N ASP A 260 -6.12 -15.05 -2.31
CA ASP A 260 -5.70 -16.33 -2.89
C ASP A 260 -4.21 -16.62 -2.59
N SER A 261 -3.39 -15.57 -2.60
CA SER A 261 -1.93 -15.67 -2.39
C SER A 261 -1.51 -15.56 -0.92
N GLY A 262 -2.42 -15.14 -0.04
CA GLY A 262 -2.03 -14.66 1.29
C GLY A 262 -1.27 -13.35 1.21
N THR A 263 -0.56 -13.00 2.26
CA THR A 263 0.36 -11.86 2.27
C THR A 263 1.40 -12.02 1.16
N VAL A 264 1.71 -10.92 0.48
CA VAL A 264 2.76 -10.86 -0.56
C VAL A 264 3.93 -10.06 -0.04
N GLU A 265 5.13 -10.63 -0.14
CA GLU A 265 6.38 -9.98 0.23
C GLU A 265 7.24 -9.72 -1.01
N VAL A 266 7.80 -8.53 -1.10
CA VAL A 266 8.80 -8.15 -2.09
C VAL A 266 10.13 -7.94 -1.38
N ASN A 267 11.14 -8.72 -1.75
CA ASN A 267 12.52 -8.54 -1.31
C ASN A 267 13.32 -7.94 -2.45
N ALA A 268 13.93 -6.78 -2.24
CA ALA A 268 14.64 -6.05 -3.30
C ALA A 268 16.03 -5.58 -2.88
N GLY A 269 16.97 -5.70 -3.81
CA GLY A 269 18.30 -5.12 -3.72
C GLY A 269 18.37 -3.74 -4.40
N SER A 270 19.32 -2.90 -3.99
CA SER A 270 19.51 -1.57 -4.58
C SER A 270 19.95 -1.60 -6.06
N ASN A 271 20.41 -2.73 -6.55
CA ASN A 271 20.78 -2.96 -7.95
C ASN A 271 19.58 -3.34 -8.85
N GLY A 272 18.35 -3.21 -8.35
CA GLY A 272 17.14 -3.56 -9.09
C GLY A 272 16.82 -5.06 -9.10
N SER A 273 17.62 -5.93 -8.47
CA SER A 273 17.24 -7.33 -8.28
C SER A 273 16.09 -7.44 -7.28
N TYR A 274 15.15 -8.33 -7.51
CA TYR A 274 14.07 -8.54 -6.57
C TYR A 274 13.43 -9.92 -6.71
N THR A 275 12.77 -10.35 -5.66
CA THR A 275 11.90 -11.53 -5.63
C THR A 275 10.55 -11.16 -5.06
N VAL A 276 9.50 -11.78 -5.56
CA VAL A 276 8.15 -11.64 -5.02
C VAL A 276 7.73 -12.98 -4.46
N LEU A 277 7.39 -12.99 -3.20
CA LEU A 277 6.98 -14.18 -2.44
C LEU A 277 5.51 -14.05 -2.05
N HIS A 278 4.86 -15.18 -1.86
CA HIS A 278 3.52 -15.26 -1.29
C HIS A 278 3.44 -16.34 -0.23
N TYR A 279 2.54 -16.19 0.73
CA TYR A 279 2.47 -17.06 1.91
C TYR A 279 1.32 -18.05 1.88
N GLY A 280 0.53 -18.07 0.79
CA GLY A 280 -0.63 -18.93 0.68
C GLY A 280 -1.76 -18.50 1.62
N GLU A 281 -2.54 -19.44 2.13
CA GLU A 281 -3.57 -19.15 3.12
C GLU A 281 -2.91 -18.79 4.46
N ASP A 282 -2.60 -17.51 4.66
CA ASP A 282 -2.16 -17.02 5.96
C ASP A 282 -3.35 -16.88 6.91
N ALA A 283 -3.13 -17.19 8.19
CA ALA A 283 -4.18 -17.07 9.19
C ALA A 283 -4.55 -15.60 9.43
N GLU A 284 -5.71 -15.37 10.04
CA GLU A 284 -6.24 -14.01 10.25
C GLU A 284 -5.21 -13.03 10.84
N ASN A 285 -4.44 -13.47 11.82
CA ASN A 285 -3.49 -12.63 12.55
C ASN A 285 -2.01 -13.04 12.38
N THR A 286 -1.67 -13.92 11.43
CA THR A 286 -0.29 -14.39 11.28
C THR A 286 0.12 -14.46 9.82
N VAL A 287 1.40 -14.19 9.56
CA VAL A 287 2.07 -14.43 8.28
C VAL A 287 3.11 -15.51 8.51
N PRO A 288 2.97 -16.71 7.90
CA PRO A 288 3.87 -17.84 8.16
C PRO A 288 5.21 -17.65 7.41
N LEU A 289 6.10 -16.78 7.90
CA LEU A 289 7.35 -16.37 7.24
C LEU A 289 8.23 -17.54 6.77
N GLY A 290 8.14 -18.71 7.43
CA GLY A 290 8.85 -19.93 7.01
C GLY A 290 8.22 -20.69 5.84
N ALA A 291 7.03 -20.31 5.37
CA ALA A 291 6.27 -21.02 4.33
C ALA A 291 6.20 -20.24 2.99
N ALA A 292 7.07 -19.25 2.80
CA ALA A 292 7.11 -18.42 1.60
C ALA A 292 7.33 -19.25 0.33
N LYS A 293 6.57 -18.93 -0.71
CA LYS A 293 6.75 -19.49 -2.06
C LYS A 293 6.97 -18.36 -3.04
N GLN A 294 7.84 -18.57 -4.03
CA GLN A 294 8.06 -17.59 -5.07
C GLN A 294 6.80 -17.47 -5.93
N LEU A 295 6.30 -16.25 -6.07
CA LEU A 295 5.21 -15.93 -6.99
C LEU A 295 5.75 -15.91 -8.43
N SER A 296 5.10 -16.66 -9.31
CA SER A 296 5.43 -16.69 -10.73
C SER A 296 4.15 -16.91 -11.54
N ARG A 297 4.23 -16.87 -12.85
CA ARG A 297 3.09 -17.18 -13.71
C ARG A 297 2.54 -18.60 -13.48
N ASP A 298 3.44 -19.57 -13.34
CA ASP A 298 3.09 -20.98 -13.19
C ASP A 298 2.60 -21.32 -11.77
N SER A 299 3.02 -20.53 -10.77
CA SER A 299 2.64 -20.70 -9.37
C SER A 299 1.63 -19.65 -8.87
N ASN A 300 1.03 -18.85 -9.77
CA ASN A 300 0.03 -17.84 -9.38
C ASN A 300 -1.25 -18.53 -8.86
N PRO A 301 -1.63 -18.32 -7.60
CA PRO A 301 -2.81 -18.97 -7.04
C PRO A 301 -4.13 -18.36 -7.55
N THR A 302 -4.12 -17.17 -8.15
CA THR A 302 -5.33 -16.47 -8.58
C THR A 302 -5.79 -16.92 -9.96
N ASP A 303 -6.97 -17.53 -10.03
CA ASP A 303 -7.67 -17.86 -11.31
C ASP A 303 -8.54 -16.68 -11.77
N TRP A 304 -7.90 -15.75 -12.46
CA TRP A 304 -8.59 -14.58 -13.03
C TRP A 304 -9.70 -14.93 -14.00
N ALA A 305 -9.55 -16.00 -14.77
CA ALA A 305 -10.58 -16.44 -15.73
C ALA A 305 -11.84 -16.92 -14.99
N LYS A 306 -11.68 -17.63 -13.88
CA LYS A 306 -12.79 -18.03 -13.01
C LYS A 306 -13.45 -16.79 -12.39
N LEU A 307 -12.66 -15.85 -11.89
CA LEU A 307 -13.20 -14.62 -11.28
C LEU A 307 -14.01 -13.80 -12.29
N VAL A 308 -13.48 -13.56 -13.49
CA VAL A 308 -14.23 -12.84 -14.56
C VAL A 308 -15.53 -13.56 -14.89
N ARG A 309 -15.52 -14.89 -15.05
CA ARG A 309 -16.74 -15.67 -15.30
C ARG A 309 -17.77 -15.51 -14.19
N SER A 310 -17.34 -15.52 -12.91
CA SER A 310 -18.25 -15.35 -11.78
C SER A 310 -18.89 -13.97 -11.71
N ARG A 311 -18.29 -12.95 -12.33
CA ARG A 311 -18.82 -11.57 -12.41
C ARG A 311 -19.75 -11.34 -13.59
N LEU A 312 -19.77 -12.25 -14.55
CA LEU A 312 -20.68 -12.19 -15.71
C LEU A 312 -22.07 -12.80 -15.41
N GLY A 313 -22.23 -13.49 -14.28
CA GLY A 313 -23.47 -14.16 -13.86
C GLY A 313 -23.44 -15.59 -14.28
#